data_0be4c4e14187b1a9e33964f8f241ce50
#
_entry.id   0be4c4e14187b1a9e33964f8f241ce50
#
_cell.length_a   1.000
_cell.length_b   1.000
_cell.length_c   1.000
_cell.angle_alpha   90.00
_cell.angle_beta   90.00
_cell.angle_gamma   90.00
#
_symmetry.space_group_name_H-M   'P 1'
#
loop_
_entity.id
_entity.type
_entity.pdbx_description
1 polymer ?
#
loop_
_entity_poly.entity_id
_entity_poly.type
_entity_poly.pdbx_seq_one_letter_code
_entity_poly.pdbx_strand_id
1 'polypeptide(L)'
;MSEKNVLHVENVTMQFGGVVAVNNLSLDIPEGKIVALIGPNGAGKTTAFNCITGVYEPTNGLVEFMGEPIVRNHPQGKMKKNYKGENGDKYLGKVVANPPDKITHQGIARTFQNIRLWKSMTVFEKVLIAKHMNAKQNVFSATFRANAKEEQRMRDETMALLVEQGLDKFKDEIATSLPYGLQRRLEIARALAADPKLLLLDEPAAGMNPQETQELAQFITEIRDKYNLTIFLIEHHMDLVMNISDYIYVIDFGKEIAQGIPSKVQNDQRVIDAYLGVVEDE
;
A
#
# COMPACT_ATOMS: atom_id res chain seq x y z
N MET A 1 -5.98 0.49 26.51
CA MET A 1 -6.13 1.60 25.54
C MET A 1 -6.40 0.93 24.20
N SER A 2 -7.48 1.29 23.49
CA SER A 2 -7.67 0.81 22.12
C SER A 2 -6.51 1.29 21.27
N GLU A 3 -5.82 0.39 20.57
CA GLU A 3 -4.81 0.78 19.60
C GLU A 3 -5.45 1.75 18.58
N LYS A 4 -4.74 2.85 18.29
CA LYS A 4 -5.23 3.85 17.33
C LYS A 4 -5.02 3.31 15.91
N ASN A 5 -6.08 3.17 15.15
CA ASN A 5 -5.98 2.77 13.76
C ASN A 5 -5.51 3.94 12.88
N VAL A 6 -4.52 3.68 12.04
CA VAL A 6 -4.09 4.60 10.98
C VAL A 6 -4.99 4.46 9.77
N LEU A 7 -5.37 3.22 9.42
CA LEU A 7 -6.33 2.95 8.37
C LEU A 7 -7.46 2.09 8.92
N HIS A 8 -8.70 2.47 8.59
CA HIS A 8 -9.91 1.70 8.86
C HIS A 8 -10.66 1.49 7.55
N VAL A 9 -10.96 0.25 7.25
CA VAL A 9 -11.72 -0.17 6.06
C VAL A 9 -12.97 -0.86 6.53
N GLU A 10 -14.14 -0.39 6.09
CA GLU A 10 -15.42 -0.93 6.52
C GLU A 10 -16.31 -1.30 5.32
N ASN A 11 -16.70 -2.57 5.24
CA ASN A 11 -17.64 -3.13 4.27
C ASN A 11 -17.33 -2.77 2.80
N VAL A 12 -16.06 -2.72 2.43
CA VAL A 12 -15.65 -2.40 1.07
C VAL A 12 -16.02 -3.54 0.14
N THR A 13 -16.83 -3.19 -0.85
CA THR A 13 -17.23 -4.10 -1.95
C THR A 13 -16.87 -3.46 -3.28
N MET A 14 -16.20 -4.22 -4.14
CA MET A 14 -15.92 -3.81 -5.51
C MET A 14 -16.51 -4.81 -6.50
N GLN A 15 -17.45 -4.34 -7.30
CA GLN A 15 -18.15 -5.15 -8.30
C GLN A 15 -17.87 -4.63 -9.70
N PHE A 16 -17.37 -5.49 -10.58
CA PHE A 16 -17.18 -5.24 -11.99
C PHE A 16 -18.26 -5.98 -12.80
N GLY A 17 -19.28 -5.26 -13.27
CA GLY A 17 -20.40 -5.89 -13.96
C GLY A 17 -21.09 -6.95 -13.11
N GLY A 18 -20.96 -8.22 -13.48
CA GLY A 18 -21.54 -9.36 -12.75
C GLY A 18 -20.62 -9.98 -11.70
N VAL A 19 -19.35 -9.58 -11.64
CA VAL A 19 -18.32 -10.19 -10.77
C VAL A 19 -18.08 -9.31 -9.57
N VAL A 20 -18.19 -9.85 -8.37
CA VAL A 20 -17.81 -9.20 -7.11
C VAL A 20 -16.37 -9.61 -6.77
N ALA A 21 -15.41 -8.72 -7.02
CA ALA A 21 -13.99 -9.00 -6.84
C ALA A 21 -13.52 -8.79 -5.39
N VAL A 22 -14.19 -7.92 -4.63
CA VAL A 22 -14.04 -7.74 -3.18
C VAL A 22 -15.46 -7.64 -2.63
N ASN A 23 -15.77 -8.41 -1.60
CA ASN A 23 -17.11 -8.50 -1.03
C ASN A 23 -17.10 -8.27 0.48
N ASN A 24 -17.57 -7.11 0.88
CA ASN A 24 -17.78 -6.75 2.28
C ASN A 24 -16.50 -6.84 3.16
N LEU A 25 -15.36 -6.45 2.59
CA LEU A 25 -14.07 -6.48 3.30
C LEU A 25 -14.02 -5.39 4.37
N SER A 26 -13.69 -5.78 5.60
CA SER A 26 -13.42 -4.87 6.70
C SER A 26 -12.09 -5.22 7.34
N LEU A 27 -11.23 -4.23 7.59
CA LEU A 27 -9.94 -4.43 8.23
C LEU A 27 -9.44 -3.16 8.90
N ASP A 28 -8.59 -3.34 9.89
CA ASP A 28 -7.96 -2.29 10.69
C ASP A 28 -6.45 -2.38 10.62
N ILE A 29 -5.79 -1.25 10.42
CA ILE A 29 -4.32 -1.15 10.44
C ILE A 29 -3.91 -0.25 11.61
N PRO A 30 -3.46 -0.83 12.74
CA PRO A 30 -2.99 -0.08 13.89
C PRO A 30 -1.69 0.67 13.61
N GLU A 31 -1.48 1.79 14.30
CA GLU A 31 -0.29 2.63 14.17
C GLU A 31 0.99 1.86 14.54
N GLY A 32 2.03 2.01 13.72
CA GLY A 32 3.36 1.39 13.94
C GLY A 32 3.43 -0.12 13.69
N LYS A 33 2.36 -0.74 13.16
CA LYS A 33 2.30 -2.17 12.88
C LYS A 33 2.57 -2.49 11.42
N ILE A 34 3.06 -3.71 11.18
CA ILE A 34 3.08 -4.35 9.87
C ILE A 34 1.87 -5.28 9.79
N VAL A 35 0.91 -4.94 8.95
CA VAL A 35 -0.27 -5.77 8.70
C VAL A 35 -0.19 -6.32 7.28
N ALA A 36 -0.47 -7.62 7.11
CA ALA A 36 -0.48 -8.24 5.80
C ALA A 36 -1.90 -8.61 5.34
N LEU A 37 -2.14 -8.49 4.05
CA LEU A 37 -3.30 -9.04 3.36
C LEU A 37 -2.82 -10.13 2.42
N ILE A 38 -3.17 -11.38 2.71
CA ILE A 38 -2.77 -12.55 1.93
C ILE A 38 -3.97 -13.27 1.33
N GLY A 39 -3.71 -14.22 0.46
CA GLY A 39 -4.72 -15.05 -0.20
C GLY A 39 -4.22 -15.58 -1.54
N PRO A 40 -4.92 -16.54 -2.13
CA PRO A 40 -4.58 -17.11 -3.44
C PRO A 40 -4.54 -16.07 -4.57
N ASN A 41 -4.03 -16.46 -5.72
CA ASN A 41 -4.09 -15.63 -6.92
C ASN A 41 -5.56 -15.43 -7.34
N GLY A 42 -5.93 -14.19 -7.61
CA GLY A 42 -7.33 -13.86 -7.93
C GLY A 42 -8.24 -13.62 -6.72
N ALA A 43 -7.75 -13.77 -5.48
CA ALA A 43 -8.54 -13.56 -4.27
C ALA A 43 -9.06 -12.11 -4.07
N GLY A 44 -8.58 -11.13 -4.85
CA GLY A 44 -9.05 -9.74 -4.77
C GLY A 44 -8.10 -8.77 -4.06
N LYS A 45 -6.91 -9.20 -3.63
CA LYS A 45 -5.93 -8.39 -2.88
C LYS A 45 -5.60 -7.05 -3.55
N THR A 46 -5.13 -7.08 -4.79
CA THR A 46 -4.80 -5.87 -5.56
C THR A 46 -6.02 -4.98 -5.80
N THR A 47 -7.22 -5.58 -5.94
CA THR A 47 -8.47 -4.83 -6.05
C THR A 47 -8.78 -4.08 -4.77
N ALA A 48 -8.60 -4.71 -3.61
CA ALA A 48 -8.74 -4.06 -2.30
C ALA A 48 -7.78 -2.88 -2.15
N PHE A 49 -6.49 -3.04 -2.50
CA PHE A 49 -5.53 -1.93 -2.49
C PHE A 49 -5.92 -0.80 -3.43
N ASN A 50 -6.45 -1.14 -4.62
CA ASN A 50 -6.92 -0.14 -5.57
C ASN A 50 -8.12 0.66 -5.04
N CYS A 51 -9.01 0.04 -4.27
CA CYS A 51 -10.10 0.73 -3.60
C CYS A 51 -9.58 1.65 -2.48
N ILE A 52 -8.63 1.17 -1.66
CA ILE A 52 -8.04 1.92 -0.56
C ILE A 52 -7.27 3.15 -1.07
N THR A 53 -6.58 3.01 -2.21
CA THR A 53 -5.74 4.07 -2.79
C THR A 53 -6.46 4.97 -3.80
N GLY A 54 -7.79 4.85 -3.93
CA GLY A 54 -8.58 5.69 -4.82
C GLY A 54 -8.38 5.45 -6.32
N VAL A 55 -7.68 4.36 -6.69
CA VAL A 55 -7.56 3.92 -8.09
C VAL A 55 -8.90 3.40 -8.60
N TYR A 56 -9.63 2.70 -7.72
CA TYR A 56 -11.02 2.30 -7.99
C TYR A 56 -11.94 2.94 -6.95
N GLU A 57 -13.07 3.48 -7.42
CA GLU A 57 -14.18 3.82 -6.55
C GLU A 57 -14.92 2.53 -6.18
N PRO A 58 -14.95 2.11 -4.90
CA PRO A 58 -15.67 0.91 -4.52
C PRO A 58 -17.16 1.07 -4.81
N THR A 59 -17.84 -0.04 -5.07
CA THR A 59 -19.29 -0.05 -5.27
C THR A 59 -20.04 0.29 -3.97
N ASN A 60 -19.46 -0.13 -2.84
CA ASN A 60 -19.94 0.16 -1.48
C ASN A 60 -18.75 0.18 -0.51
N GLY A 61 -18.88 0.93 0.57
CA GLY A 61 -17.96 0.87 1.71
C GLY A 61 -17.33 2.20 2.06
N LEU A 62 -16.51 2.13 3.10
CA LEU A 62 -15.81 3.25 3.72
C LEU A 62 -14.34 2.91 3.90
N VAL A 63 -13.48 3.86 3.59
CA VAL A 63 -12.06 3.86 3.96
C VAL A 63 -11.76 5.16 4.69
N GLU A 64 -11.28 5.04 5.90
CA GLU A 64 -10.84 6.18 6.72
C GLU A 64 -9.33 6.10 6.96
N PHE A 65 -8.67 7.23 6.81
CA PHE A 65 -7.26 7.38 7.13
C PHE A 65 -7.12 8.40 8.26
N MET A 66 -6.52 7.98 9.38
CA MET A 66 -6.38 8.78 10.59
C MET A 66 -7.72 9.36 11.11
N GLY A 67 -8.82 8.61 10.93
CA GLY A 67 -10.17 8.98 11.33
C GLY A 67 -10.93 9.87 10.33
N GLU A 68 -10.32 10.23 9.20
CA GLU A 68 -10.96 11.02 8.15
C GLU A 68 -11.32 10.15 6.94
N PRO A 69 -12.56 10.23 6.44
CA PRO A 69 -12.96 9.49 5.25
C PRO A 69 -12.18 9.93 4.00
N ILE A 70 -11.45 9.00 3.40
CA ILE A 70 -10.72 9.22 2.14
C ILE A 70 -11.46 8.64 0.94
N VAL A 71 -12.21 7.55 1.16
CA VAL A 71 -13.11 6.93 0.19
C VAL A 71 -14.40 6.54 0.89
N ARG A 72 -15.54 6.93 0.34
CA ARG A 72 -16.87 6.48 0.79
C ARG A 72 -17.78 6.39 -0.41
N ASN A 73 -18.39 5.24 -0.61
CA ASN A 73 -19.39 5.07 -1.66
C ASN A 73 -20.52 4.12 -1.22
N HIS A 74 -21.63 4.17 -1.95
CA HIS A 74 -22.77 3.27 -1.80
C HIS A 74 -23.42 3.06 -3.16
N PRO A 75 -24.13 1.94 -3.38
CA PRO A 75 -24.76 1.66 -4.67
C PRO A 75 -25.75 2.72 -5.07
N GLN A 76 -25.63 3.28 -6.28
CA GLN A 76 -26.45 4.36 -6.80
C GLN A 76 -27.10 3.98 -8.15
N GLY A 77 -28.22 4.59 -8.50
CA GLY A 77 -28.88 4.44 -9.77
C GLY A 77 -29.12 2.98 -10.18
N LYS A 78 -28.66 2.61 -11.38
CA LYS A 78 -28.77 1.22 -11.89
C LYS A 78 -27.99 0.21 -11.04
N MET A 79 -26.87 0.62 -10.44
CA MET A 79 -26.05 -0.24 -9.60
C MET A 79 -26.79 -0.69 -8.34
N LYS A 80 -27.70 0.14 -7.78
CA LYS A 80 -28.53 -0.24 -6.63
C LYS A 80 -29.36 -1.50 -6.88
N LYS A 81 -29.85 -1.70 -8.12
CA LYS A 81 -30.61 -2.91 -8.50
C LYS A 81 -29.73 -4.13 -8.76
N ASN A 82 -28.48 -3.91 -9.17
CA ASN A 82 -27.54 -4.95 -9.57
C ASN A 82 -26.50 -5.30 -8.50
N TYR A 83 -26.53 -4.60 -7.36
CA TYR A 83 -25.60 -4.81 -6.27
C TYR A 83 -25.79 -6.20 -5.65
N LYS A 84 -24.70 -6.97 -5.61
CA LYS A 84 -24.66 -8.34 -5.07
C LYS A 84 -23.84 -8.46 -3.78
N GLY A 85 -23.26 -7.34 -3.32
CA GLY A 85 -22.57 -7.29 -2.05
C GLY A 85 -23.52 -7.17 -0.86
N GLU A 86 -22.96 -7.12 0.32
CA GLU A 86 -23.67 -6.97 1.59
C GLU A 86 -23.62 -5.50 2.07
N ASN A 87 -24.50 -5.13 3.00
CA ASN A 87 -24.51 -3.80 3.65
C ASN A 87 -24.60 -2.58 2.71
N GLY A 88 -25.20 -2.71 1.52
CA GLY A 88 -25.29 -1.64 0.52
C GLY A 88 -26.00 -0.36 0.95
N ASP A 89 -26.85 -0.42 1.97
CA ASP A 89 -27.61 0.73 2.49
C ASP A 89 -26.90 1.42 3.68
N LYS A 90 -25.74 0.93 4.13
CA LYS A 90 -25.08 1.40 5.36
C LYS A 90 -24.45 2.79 5.23
N TYR A 91 -24.16 3.27 4.02
CA TYR A 91 -23.44 4.53 3.77
C TYR A 91 -24.27 5.54 2.97
N LEU A 92 -25.45 5.90 3.50
CA LEU A 92 -26.36 6.89 2.91
C LEU A 92 -25.87 8.35 3.10
N GLY A 93 -24.58 8.58 3.02
CA GLY A 93 -23.96 9.89 3.18
C GLY A 93 -23.42 10.46 1.88
N LYS A 94 -22.69 11.56 1.99
CA LYS A 94 -21.98 12.14 0.85
C LYS A 94 -20.88 11.18 0.38
N VAL A 95 -20.87 10.90 -0.92
CA VAL A 95 -19.79 10.15 -1.57
C VAL A 95 -18.48 10.94 -1.43
N VAL A 96 -17.41 10.23 -1.07
CA VAL A 96 -16.04 10.74 -1.00
C VAL A 96 -15.20 9.88 -1.92
N ALA A 97 -14.65 10.47 -2.97
CA ALA A 97 -13.77 9.81 -3.92
C ALA A 97 -12.51 10.68 -4.09
N ASN A 98 -11.53 10.47 -3.24
CA ASN A 98 -10.24 11.14 -3.38
C ASN A 98 -9.41 10.42 -4.44
N PRO A 99 -8.85 11.12 -5.43
CA PRO A 99 -7.93 10.53 -6.38
C PRO A 99 -6.59 10.16 -5.72
N PRO A 100 -5.78 9.26 -6.32
CA PRO A 100 -4.55 8.74 -5.72
C PRO A 100 -3.52 9.80 -5.32
N ASP A 101 -3.39 10.89 -6.09
CA ASP A 101 -2.50 12.00 -5.78
C ASP A 101 -2.90 12.69 -4.47
N LYS A 102 -4.19 12.95 -4.27
CA LYS A 102 -4.71 13.52 -3.03
C LYS A 102 -4.51 12.59 -1.83
N ILE A 103 -4.72 11.29 -2.01
CA ILE A 103 -4.48 10.29 -0.97
C ILE A 103 -2.99 10.24 -0.60
N THR A 104 -2.10 10.34 -1.58
CA THR A 104 -0.66 10.41 -1.33
C THR A 104 -0.28 11.66 -0.53
N HIS A 105 -0.84 12.82 -0.87
CA HIS A 105 -0.62 14.07 -0.11
C HIS A 105 -1.14 13.99 1.34
N GLN A 106 -2.10 13.13 1.62
CA GLN A 106 -2.58 12.90 2.99
C GLN A 106 -1.63 12.04 3.83
N GLY A 107 -0.65 11.38 3.21
CA GLY A 107 0.38 10.60 3.90
C GLY A 107 0.30 9.09 3.66
N ILE A 108 -0.36 8.64 2.59
CA ILE A 108 -0.37 7.25 2.14
C ILE A 108 0.53 7.11 0.91
N ALA A 109 1.65 6.41 1.03
CA ALA A 109 2.49 6.07 -0.12
C ALA A 109 2.29 4.61 -0.53
N ARG A 110 2.38 4.31 -1.81
CA ARG A 110 2.27 2.96 -2.37
C ARG A 110 3.40 2.64 -3.32
N THR A 111 4.01 1.48 -3.17
CA THR A 111 4.82 0.84 -4.20
C THR A 111 3.91 0.02 -5.13
N PHE A 112 4.40 -0.34 -6.31
CA PHE A 112 3.65 -1.14 -7.27
C PHE A 112 4.35 -2.48 -7.47
N GLN A 113 3.57 -3.53 -7.76
CA GLN A 113 4.07 -4.86 -8.06
C GLN A 113 5.14 -4.83 -9.18
N ASN A 114 4.84 -4.15 -10.29
CA ASN A 114 5.79 -3.89 -11.34
C ASN A 114 6.54 -2.59 -11.06
N ILE A 115 7.85 -2.67 -10.91
CA ILE A 115 8.72 -1.52 -10.67
C ILE A 115 8.53 -0.49 -11.80
N ARG A 116 7.90 0.65 -11.47
CA ARG A 116 7.64 1.74 -12.43
C ARG A 116 8.76 2.76 -12.38
N LEU A 117 9.90 2.41 -12.98
CA LEU A 117 11.00 3.34 -13.14
C LEU A 117 10.97 4.00 -14.51
N TRP A 118 10.97 5.33 -14.55
CA TRP A 118 11.16 6.05 -15.81
C TRP A 118 12.57 5.79 -16.35
N LYS A 119 12.66 5.36 -17.58
CA LYS A 119 13.89 4.83 -18.18
C LYS A 119 15.03 5.83 -18.33
N SER A 120 14.74 7.12 -18.23
CA SER A 120 15.69 8.23 -18.48
C SER A 120 16.17 8.93 -17.21
N MET A 121 15.73 8.51 -16.02
CA MET A 121 16.07 9.18 -14.77
C MET A 121 17.13 8.45 -13.98
N THR A 122 18.00 9.23 -13.34
CA THR A 122 18.98 8.74 -12.38
C THR A 122 18.30 8.33 -11.08
N VAL A 123 19.00 7.56 -10.25
CA VAL A 123 18.60 7.18 -8.90
C VAL A 123 18.26 8.42 -8.07
N PHE A 124 19.12 9.44 -8.11
CA PHE A 124 18.92 10.70 -7.40
C PHE A 124 17.66 11.44 -7.84
N GLU A 125 17.49 11.62 -9.15
CA GLU A 125 16.33 12.34 -9.71
C GLU A 125 14.99 11.66 -9.36
N LYS A 126 14.97 10.33 -9.29
CA LYS A 126 13.78 9.57 -8.91
C LYS A 126 13.30 9.86 -7.51
N VAL A 127 14.21 9.98 -6.56
CA VAL A 127 13.88 10.27 -5.17
C VAL A 127 13.57 11.75 -5.00
N LEU A 128 14.33 12.65 -5.67
CA LEU A 128 14.13 14.09 -5.63
C LEU A 128 12.73 14.49 -6.12
N ILE A 129 12.24 13.89 -7.21
CA ILE A 129 10.88 14.16 -7.72
C ILE A 129 9.81 13.84 -6.68
N ALA A 130 9.96 12.77 -5.89
CA ALA A 130 9.01 12.43 -4.85
C ALA A 130 9.02 13.47 -3.70
N LYS A 131 10.18 14.05 -3.38
CA LYS A 131 10.28 15.17 -2.42
C LYS A 131 9.52 16.40 -2.89
N HIS A 132 9.53 16.68 -4.20
CA HIS A 132 8.79 17.82 -4.76
C HIS A 132 7.26 17.72 -4.58
N MET A 133 6.70 16.55 -4.38
CA MET A 133 5.26 16.39 -4.09
C MET A 133 4.85 17.12 -2.80
N ASN A 134 5.75 17.19 -1.82
CA ASN A 134 5.51 17.87 -0.54
C ASN A 134 5.96 19.35 -0.52
N ALA A 135 6.52 19.84 -1.62
CA ALA A 135 6.97 21.24 -1.71
C ALA A 135 5.78 22.21 -1.68
N LYS A 136 5.77 23.12 -0.72
CA LYS A 136 4.77 24.19 -0.60
C LYS A 136 5.06 25.31 -1.61
N GLN A 137 4.98 25.01 -2.90
CA GLN A 137 5.23 26.02 -3.95
C GLN A 137 3.93 26.74 -4.33
N ASN A 138 3.86 28.03 -4.03
CA ASN A 138 2.90 28.95 -4.65
C ASN A 138 3.52 29.53 -5.92
N VAL A 139 2.70 29.77 -6.96
CA VAL A 139 3.10 30.36 -8.24
C VAL A 139 3.90 31.66 -8.05
N PHE A 140 3.65 32.40 -6.98
CA PHE A 140 4.36 33.62 -6.60
C PHE A 140 5.78 33.37 -6.04
N SER A 141 6.02 32.26 -5.35
CA SER A 141 7.34 31.92 -4.79
C SER A 141 8.32 31.41 -5.86
N ALA A 142 7.81 30.86 -6.96
CA ALA A 142 8.61 30.42 -8.10
C ALA A 142 9.32 31.56 -8.82
N THR A 143 8.83 32.79 -8.70
CA THR A 143 9.37 33.99 -9.38
C THR A 143 10.51 34.69 -8.62
N PHE A 144 10.68 34.41 -7.33
CA PHE A 144 11.72 35.02 -6.49
C PHE A 144 12.63 33.94 -5.86
N ARG A 145 13.95 34.21 -5.80
CA ARG A 145 15.05 33.35 -5.28
C ARG A 145 14.83 32.64 -3.93
N ALA A 146 13.64 32.71 -3.34
CA ALA A 146 13.22 31.90 -2.18
C ALA A 146 13.26 30.40 -2.47
N ASN A 147 13.18 30.03 -3.76
CA ASN A 147 13.15 28.63 -4.23
C ASN A 147 14.51 27.92 -4.11
N ALA A 148 15.64 28.65 -4.15
CA ALA A 148 16.97 28.04 -4.15
C ALA A 148 17.31 27.35 -2.82
N LYS A 149 16.86 27.91 -1.68
CA LYS A 149 17.09 27.29 -0.36
C LYS A 149 16.25 26.04 -0.15
N GLU A 150 15.02 26.04 -0.63
CA GLU A 150 14.11 24.88 -0.54
C GLU A 150 14.59 23.77 -1.48
N GLU A 151 14.99 24.11 -2.70
CA GLU A 151 15.60 23.17 -3.64
C GLU A 151 16.87 22.53 -3.06
N GLN A 152 17.76 23.32 -2.46
CA GLN A 152 18.97 22.80 -1.82
C GLN A 152 18.61 21.87 -0.66
N ARG A 153 17.64 22.23 0.20
CA ARG A 153 17.17 21.37 1.29
C ARG A 153 16.65 20.03 0.77
N MET A 154 15.81 20.04 -0.27
CA MET A 154 15.28 18.81 -0.87
C MET A 154 16.39 17.93 -1.45
N ARG A 155 17.41 18.52 -2.05
CA ARG A 155 18.60 17.81 -2.54
C ARG A 155 19.39 17.18 -1.41
N ASP A 156 19.62 17.91 -0.33
CA ASP A 156 20.34 17.42 0.84
C ASP A 156 19.57 16.28 1.53
N GLU A 157 18.26 16.42 1.71
CA GLU A 157 17.38 15.37 2.26
C GLU A 157 17.32 14.15 1.33
N THR A 158 17.30 14.36 0.01
CA THR A 158 17.36 13.26 -0.97
C THR A 158 18.67 12.50 -0.85
N MET A 159 19.79 13.22 -0.75
CA MET A 159 21.09 12.59 -0.59
C MET A 159 21.21 11.83 0.73
N ALA A 160 20.72 12.40 1.84
CA ALA A 160 20.68 11.73 3.13
C ALA A 160 19.85 10.43 3.05
N LEU A 161 18.68 10.47 2.42
CA LEU A 161 17.85 9.28 2.23
C LEU A 161 18.56 8.22 1.38
N LEU A 162 19.25 8.61 0.30
CA LEU A 162 20.02 7.66 -0.52
C LEU A 162 21.16 7.00 0.27
N VAL A 163 21.88 7.76 1.09
CA VAL A 163 22.91 7.21 1.99
C VAL A 163 22.31 6.20 2.96
N GLU A 164 21.17 6.54 3.58
CA GLU A 164 20.45 5.67 4.51
C GLU A 164 19.97 4.36 3.87
N GLN A 165 19.62 4.42 2.58
CA GLN A 165 19.17 3.25 1.82
C GLN A 165 20.31 2.49 1.13
N GLY A 166 21.56 2.93 1.28
CA GLY A 166 22.74 2.35 0.63
C GLY A 166 22.75 2.54 -0.89
N LEU A 167 22.07 3.58 -1.38
CA LEU A 167 21.93 3.89 -2.81
C LEU A 167 22.81 5.08 -3.26
N ASP A 168 23.54 5.71 -2.35
CA ASP A 168 24.35 6.90 -2.59
C ASP A 168 25.43 6.68 -3.67
N LYS A 169 26.04 5.50 -3.70
CA LYS A 169 27.06 5.11 -4.68
C LYS A 169 26.51 5.04 -6.10
N PHE A 170 25.19 4.83 -6.24
CA PHE A 170 24.51 4.69 -7.53
C PHE A 170 23.72 5.92 -7.93
N LYS A 171 23.85 7.04 -7.20
CA LYS A 171 23.00 8.24 -7.35
C LYS A 171 22.93 8.78 -8.78
N ASP A 172 24.02 8.70 -9.52
CA ASP A 172 24.14 9.21 -10.89
C ASP A 172 23.87 8.15 -11.96
N GLU A 173 23.63 6.89 -11.56
CA GLU A 173 23.27 5.81 -12.47
C GLU A 173 21.80 5.89 -12.89
N ILE A 174 21.51 5.40 -14.11
CA ILE A 174 20.13 5.25 -14.57
C ILE A 174 19.43 4.22 -13.70
N ALA A 175 18.28 4.58 -13.15
CA ALA A 175 17.57 3.74 -12.17
C ALA A 175 17.23 2.32 -12.70
N THR A 176 17.04 2.17 -14.00
CA THR A 176 16.74 0.86 -14.62
C THR A 176 17.96 0.00 -14.87
N SER A 177 19.19 0.52 -14.72
CA SER A 177 20.44 -0.26 -14.85
C SER A 177 20.82 -0.99 -13.57
N LEU A 178 20.20 -0.64 -12.44
CA LEU A 178 20.46 -1.27 -11.16
C LEU A 178 20.04 -2.75 -11.15
N PRO A 179 20.74 -3.61 -10.37
CA PRO A 179 20.23 -4.93 -10.01
C PRO A 179 18.81 -4.86 -9.40
N TYR A 180 18.01 -5.90 -9.61
CA TYR A 180 16.61 -5.91 -9.23
C TYR A 180 16.33 -5.55 -7.74
N GLY A 181 17.11 -6.11 -6.82
CA GLY A 181 16.99 -5.79 -5.39
C GLY A 181 17.24 -4.31 -5.07
N LEU A 182 18.22 -3.66 -5.76
CA LEU A 182 18.45 -2.22 -5.61
C LEU A 182 17.37 -1.38 -6.26
N GLN A 183 16.77 -1.83 -7.37
CA GLN A 183 15.60 -1.17 -7.95
C GLN A 183 14.42 -1.18 -6.97
N ARG A 184 14.18 -2.28 -6.26
CA ARG A 184 13.14 -2.39 -5.23
C ARG A 184 13.42 -1.47 -4.04
N ARG A 185 14.67 -1.42 -3.56
CA ARG A 185 15.08 -0.46 -2.52
C ARG A 185 14.86 0.98 -2.96
N LEU A 186 15.16 1.31 -4.22
CA LEU A 186 14.93 2.63 -4.79
C LEU A 186 13.44 2.98 -4.85
N GLU A 187 12.58 2.03 -5.19
CA GLU A 187 11.13 2.24 -5.20
C GLU A 187 10.59 2.56 -3.81
N ILE A 188 11.07 1.83 -2.79
CA ILE A 188 10.73 2.09 -1.39
C ILE A 188 11.30 3.45 -0.94
N ALA A 189 12.56 3.77 -1.28
CA ALA A 189 13.17 5.06 -0.99
C ALA A 189 12.36 6.23 -1.59
N ARG A 190 11.88 6.06 -2.81
CA ARG A 190 10.98 7.03 -3.46
C ARG A 190 9.66 7.20 -2.68
N ALA A 191 9.09 6.12 -2.20
CA ALA A 191 7.87 6.19 -1.38
C ALA A 191 8.13 6.88 -0.04
N LEU A 192 9.26 6.58 0.62
CA LEU A 192 9.70 7.24 1.86
C LEU A 192 9.96 8.74 1.69
N ALA A 193 10.41 9.16 0.50
CA ALA A 193 10.66 10.58 0.20
C ALA A 193 9.40 11.45 0.29
N ALA A 194 8.21 10.86 0.22
CA ALA A 194 6.94 11.54 0.42
C ALA A 194 6.55 11.70 1.91
N ASP A 195 7.41 11.30 2.87
CA ASP A 195 7.18 11.33 4.31
C ASP A 195 5.83 10.69 4.74
N PRO A 196 5.55 9.44 4.32
CA PRO A 196 4.26 8.81 4.56
C PRO A 196 4.07 8.44 6.03
N LYS A 197 2.79 8.35 6.46
CA LYS A 197 2.36 7.71 7.72
C LYS A 197 2.02 6.24 7.51
N LEU A 198 1.52 5.92 6.33
CA LEU A 198 1.18 4.56 5.91
C LEU A 198 1.89 4.23 4.60
N LEU A 199 2.68 3.17 4.61
CA LEU A 199 3.34 2.63 3.44
C LEU A 199 2.63 1.35 2.99
N LEU A 200 2.11 1.37 1.77
CA LEU A 200 1.48 0.23 1.11
C LEU A 200 2.50 -0.47 0.22
N LEU A 201 2.80 -1.74 0.52
CA LEU A 201 3.73 -2.56 -0.26
C LEU A 201 2.95 -3.64 -1.04
N ASP A 202 3.02 -3.59 -2.35
CA ASP A 202 2.31 -4.49 -3.26
C ASP A 202 3.29 -5.51 -3.84
N GLU A 203 3.27 -6.74 -3.31
CA GLU A 203 4.15 -7.87 -3.65
C GLU A 203 5.64 -7.48 -3.76
N PRO A 204 6.23 -6.92 -2.68
CA PRO A 204 7.59 -6.39 -2.75
C PRO A 204 8.67 -7.46 -3.00
N ALA A 205 8.43 -8.73 -2.67
CA ALA A 205 9.35 -9.84 -2.88
C ALA A 205 9.17 -10.58 -4.22
N ALA A 206 8.25 -10.10 -5.08
CA ALA A 206 8.00 -10.77 -6.37
C ALA A 206 9.29 -10.88 -7.20
N GLY A 207 9.64 -12.11 -7.60
CA GLY A 207 10.83 -12.39 -8.43
C GLY A 207 12.16 -12.44 -7.67
N MET A 208 12.15 -12.37 -6.34
CA MET A 208 13.34 -12.48 -5.48
C MET A 208 13.64 -13.95 -5.11
N ASN A 209 14.92 -14.26 -4.95
CA ASN A 209 15.34 -15.53 -4.37
C ASN A 209 15.16 -15.51 -2.83
N PRO A 210 15.26 -16.66 -2.13
CA PRO A 210 15.05 -16.72 -0.68
C PRO A 210 15.97 -15.80 0.14
N GLN A 211 17.24 -15.64 -0.27
CA GLN A 211 18.16 -14.74 0.42
C GLN A 211 17.76 -13.27 0.25
N GLU A 212 17.44 -12.86 -0.97
CA GLU A 212 16.94 -11.50 -1.26
C GLU A 212 15.64 -11.20 -0.52
N THR A 213 14.74 -12.19 -0.40
CA THR A 213 13.50 -12.07 0.36
C THR A 213 13.76 -11.84 1.85
N GLN A 214 14.76 -12.55 2.42
CA GLN A 214 15.15 -12.36 3.82
C GLN A 214 15.79 -10.98 4.06
N GLU A 215 16.65 -10.53 3.15
CA GLU A 215 17.24 -9.18 3.20
C GLU A 215 16.16 -8.08 3.09
N LEU A 216 15.16 -8.30 2.23
CA LEU A 216 14.02 -7.40 2.10
C LEU A 216 13.16 -7.38 3.38
N ALA A 217 12.90 -8.54 4.00
CA ALA A 217 12.17 -8.63 5.26
C ALA A 217 12.82 -7.80 6.36
N GLN A 218 14.13 -7.94 6.50
CA GLN A 218 14.95 -7.17 7.44
C GLN A 218 14.85 -5.66 7.15
N PHE A 219 15.02 -5.30 5.89
CA PHE A 219 14.93 -3.93 5.42
C PHE A 219 13.56 -3.29 5.70
N ILE A 220 12.45 -4.01 5.46
CA ILE A 220 11.10 -3.53 5.76
C ILE A 220 10.93 -3.26 7.28
N THR A 221 11.46 -4.13 8.12
CA THR A 221 11.42 -3.95 9.57
C THR A 221 12.26 -2.75 10.01
N GLU A 222 13.46 -2.59 9.48
CA GLU A 222 14.35 -1.47 9.77
C GLU A 222 13.71 -0.11 9.40
N ILE A 223 13.10 0.01 8.22
CA ILE A 223 12.44 1.26 7.82
C ILE A 223 11.19 1.55 8.65
N ARG A 224 10.41 0.53 9.03
CA ARG A 224 9.29 0.71 9.95
C ARG A 224 9.74 1.35 11.24
N ASP A 225 10.76 0.78 11.88
CA ASP A 225 11.25 1.25 13.18
C ASP A 225 11.91 2.63 13.07
N LYS A 226 12.75 2.82 12.05
CA LYS A 226 13.49 4.07 11.86
C LYS A 226 12.59 5.27 11.57
N TYR A 227 11.56 5.09 10.75
CA TYR A 227 10.66 6.17 10.33
C TYR A 227 9.34 6.18 11.09
N ASN A 228 9.17 5.28 12.08
CA ASN A 228 7.92 5.09 12.82
C ASN A 228 6.72 4.90 11.88
N LEU A 229 6.88 4.03 10.89
CA LEU A 229 5.89 3.79 9.85
C LEU A 229 4.84 2.77 10.29
N THR A 230 3.65 2.94 9.76
CA THR A 230 2.68 1.86 9.64
C THR A 230 2.82 1.25 8.24
N ILE A 231 2.84 -0.09 8.14
CA ILE A 231 3.01 -0.78 6.85
C ILE A 231 1.83 -1.70 6.60
N PHE A 232 1.25 -1.59 5.41
CA PHE A 232 0.25 -2.53 4.93
C PHE A 232 0.78 -3.26 3.69
N LEU A 233 0.87 -4.58 3.76
CA LEU A 233 1.59 -5.44 2.84
C LEU A 233 0.63 -6.40 2.13
N ILE A 234 0.67 -6.45 0.80
CA ILE A 234 0.16 -7.62 0.04
C ILE A 234 1.34 -8.49 -0.32
N GLU A 235 1.25 -9.77 -0.01
CA GLU A 235 2.28 -10.75 -0.36
C GLU A 235 1.71 -12.16 -0.54
N HIS A 236 2.45 -12.98 -1.24
CA HIS A 236 2.21 -14.40 -1.40
C HIS A 236 3.39 -15.26 -0.92
N HIS A 237 4.54 -14.65 -0.61
CA HIS A 237 5.69 -15.30 0.00
C HIS A 237 5.48 -15.44 1.51
N MET A 238 4.99 -16.63 1.92
CA MET A 238 4.61 -16.88 3.32
C MET A 238 5.75 -16.67 4.30
N ASP A 239 6.98 -17.06 3.94
CA ASP A 239 8.15 -16.88 4.80
C ASP A 239 8.36 -15.40 5.17
N LEU A 240 8.23 -14.49 4.19
CA LEU A 240 8.32 -13.06 4.46
C LEU A 240 7.17 -12.61 5.37
N VAL A 241 5.94 -12.94 5.01
CA VAL A 241 4.73 -12.53 5.76
C VAL A 241 4.80 -12.98 7.21
N MET A 242 5.10 -14.27 7.44
CA MET A 242 5.12 -14.84 8.79
C MET A 242 6.24 -14.27 9.66
N ASN A 243 7.35 -13.84 9.05
CA ASN A 243 8.50 -13.29 9.77
C ASN A 243 8.33 -11.85 10.22
N ILE A 244 7.62 -11.01 9.44
CA ILE A 244 7.59 -9.57 9.72
C ILE A 244 6.23 -9.00 10.13
N SER A 245 5.13 -9.74 9.89
CA SER A 245 3.79 -9.20 10.15
C SER A 245 3.40 -9.33 11.63
N ASP A 246 2.83 -8.25 12.17
CA ASP A 246 2.19 -8.25 13.49
C ASP A 246 0.79 -8.89 13.42
N TYR A 247 0.09 -8.70 12.29
CA TYR A 247 -1.26 -9.19 12.06
C TYR A 247 -1.50 -9.50 10.58
N ILE A 248 -2.34 -10.48 10.30
CA ILE A 248 -2.61 -10.97 8.94
C ILE A 248 -4.12 -11.07 8.74
N TYR A 249 -4.60 -10.53 7.63
CA TYR A 249 -5.91 -10.80 7.06
C TYR A 249 -5.77 -11.74 5.87
N VAL A 250 -6.64 -12.73 5.77
CA VAL A 250 -6.65 -13.70 4.67
C VAL A 250 -7.94 -13.55 3.91
N ILE A 251 -7.83 -13.36 2.61
CA ILE A 251 -9.00 -13.29 1.72
C ILE A 251 -8.96 -14.39 0.68
N ASP A 252 -10.14 -14.90 0.35
CA ASP A 252 -10.37 -15.78 -0.77
C ASP A 252 -11.66 -15.41 -1.48
N PHE A 253 -11.69 -15.45 -2.83
CA PHE A 253 -12.81 -15.01 -3.66
C PHE A 253 -13.45 -13.69 -3.20
N GLY A 254 -12.61 -12.71 -2.79
CA GLY A 254 -13.02 -11.39 -2.35
C GLY A 254 -13.55 -11.28 -0.93
N LYS A 255 -13.63 -12.37 -0.17
CA LYS A 255 -14.12 -12.41 1.21
C LYS A 255 -12.99 -12.69 2.18
N GLU A 256 -13.08 -12.12 3.38
CA GLU A 256 -12.22 -12.52 4.48
C GLU A 256 -12.59 -13.94 4.95
N ILE A 257 -11.59 -14.82 5.03
CA ILE A 257 -11.75 -16.21 5.51
C ILE A 257 -11.09 -16.44 6.86
N ALA A 258 -10.05 -15.68 7.20
CA ALA A 258 -9.36 -15.76 8.48
C ALA A 258 -8.62 -14.45 8.79
N GLN A 259 -8.35 -14.23 10.09
CA GLN A 259 -7.50 -13.15 10.56
C GLN A 259 -6.83 -13.46 11.89
N GLY A 260 -5.67 -12.88 12.14
CA GLY A 260 -4.95 -13.04 13.41
C GLY A 260 -3.46 -12.81 13.32
N ILE A 261 -2.76 -13.14 14.40
CA ILE A 261 -1.31 -13.18 14.43
C ILE A 261 -0.79 -14.32 13.54
N PRO A 262 0.47 -14.24 13.04
CA PRO A 262 1.03 -15.23 12.11
C PRO A 262 0.84 -16.67 12.54
N SER A 263 1.13 -17.01 13.81
CA SER A 263 1.01 -18.36 14.35
C SER A 263 -0.41 -18.91 14.34
N LYS A 264 -1.44 -18.05 14.44
CA LYS A 264 -2.84 -18.45 14.34
C LYS A 264 -3.24 -18.73 12.90
N VAL A 265 -2.85 -17.82 11.99
CA VAL A 265 -3.20 -17.91 10.56
C VAL A 265 -2.54 -19.12 9.90
N GLN A 266 -1.28 -19.39 10.23
CA GLN A 266 -0.53 -20.53 9.68
C GLN A 266 -1.18 -21.89 9.97
N ASN A 267 -1.92 -22.00 11.08
CA ASN A 267 -2.56 -23.24 11.52
C ASN A 267 -4.08 -23.26 11.27
N ASP A 268 -4.64 -22.26 10.61
CA ASP A 268 -6.07 -22.22 10.29
C ASP A 268 -6.35 -23.12 9.06
N GLN A 269 -7.22 -24.11 9.24
CA GLN A 269 -7.54 -25.09 8.19
C GLN A 269 -8.12 -24.40 6.94
N ARG A 270 -8.96 -23.39 7.08
CA ARG A 270 -9.54 -22.64 5.96
C ARG A 270 -8.47 -21.96 5.10
N VAL A 271 -7.39 -21.48 5.75
CA VAL A 271 -6.25 -20.88 5.05
C VAL A 271 -5.47 -21.95 4.30
N ILE A 272 -5.21 -23.09 4.93
CA ILE A 272 -4.51 -24.22 4.31
C ILE A 272 -5.29 -24.70 3.07
N ASP A 273 -6.60 -24.90 3.22
CA ASP A 273 -7.48 -25.39 2.14
C ASP A 273 -7.54 -24.40 0.96
N ALA A 274 -7.64 -23.10 1.23
CA ALA A 274 -7.62 -22.07 0.21
C ALA A 274 -6.33 -22.06 -0.62
N TYR A 275 -5.18 -22.33 -0.01
CA TYR A 275 -3.90 -22.39 -0.71
C TYR A 275 -3.65 -23.72 -1.43
N LEU A 276 -4.20 -24.81 -0.92
CA LEU A 276 -4.12 -26.13 -1.55
C LEU A 276 -5.16 -26.33 -2.66
N GLY A 277 -6.14 -25.44 -2.78
CA GLY A 277 -7.22 -25.54 -3.75
C GLY A 277 -8.21 -26.66 -3.44
N VAL A 278 -8.33 -27.05 -2.17
CA VAL A 278 -9.37 -27.99 -1.72
C VAL A 278 -10.69 -27.23 -1.69
N VAL A 279 -11.58 -27.54 -2.63
CA VAL A 279 -12.95 -27.05 -2.64
C VAL A 279 -13.68 -27.81 -1.54
N GLU A 280 -14.23 -27.13 -0.53
CA GLU A 280 -15.24 -27.75 0.34
C GLU A 280 -16.44 -28.08 -0.56
N ASP A 281 -16.69 -29.36 -0.79
CA ASP A 281 -17.95 -29.84 -1.37
C ASP A 281 -19.07 -29.53 -0.36
N GLU A 282 -19.91 -28.53 -0.70
CA GLU A 282 -21.17 -28.28 -0.01
C GLU A 282 -22.23 -29.33 -0.34
#